data_1f14e27966bdc989fc12e9f20b7b375c
#
_entry.id   1f14e27966bdc989fc12e9f20b7b375c
#
_cell.length_a   1.000
_cell.length_b   1.000
_cell.length_c   1.000
_cell.angle_alpha   90.00
_cell.angle_beta   90.00
_cell.angle_gamma   90.00
#
_symmetry.space_group_name_H-M   'P 1'
#
loop_
_entity.id
_entity.type
_entity.pdbx_description
1 polymer ?
#
loop_
_entity_poly.entity_id
_entity_poly.type
_entity_poly.pdbx_seq_one_letter_code
_entity_poly.pdbx_strand_id
1 'polypeptide(L)'
;MIKNALVVIPAFNEEATVKDVVTKCAEYGDVLVVNDGSTDGTTLAASQARSTVINNNGNKGYEHSLNIAYIYAVENNYDVMITMDADGQLPAEALPIFIKAIEDGSSLVIGNRTNKPRICEKIFAFISSKFSSLKDPYCGMKAYCLKSLKRTTFSRYNSIGTSLALD
;
A
#
# COMPACT_ATOMS: atom_id res chain seq x y z
N MET A 1 -12.94 16.03 -6.81
CA MET A 1 -13.24 14.72 -7.41
C MET A 1 -11.91 14.05 -7.74
N ILE A 2 -11.64 12.89 -7.19
CA ILE A 2 -10.46 12.07 -7.51
C ILE A 2 -10.66 11.52 -8.91
N LYS A 3 -9.68 11.75 -9.78
CA LYS A 3 -9.74 11.28 -11.17
C LYS A 3 -9.00 9.95 -11.33
N ASN A 4 -7.86 9.77 -10.62
CA ASN A 4 -6.96 8.66 -10.81
C ASN A 4 -6.50 8.10 -9.46
N ALA A 5 -6.80 6.84 -9.18
CA ALA A 5 -6.31 6.09 -8.03
C ALA A 5 -5.34 5.00 -8.49
N LEU A 6 -4.20 4.88 -7.81
CA LEU A 6 -3.20 3.83 -7.99
C LEU A 6 -3.23 2.88 -6.79
N VAL A 7 -3.50 1.61 -7.02
CA VAL A 7 -3.33 0.56 -6.02
C VAL A 7 -1.92 -0.01 -6.15
N VAL A 8 -1.17 0.05 -5.07
CA VAL A 8 0.23 -0.39 -5.00
C VAL A 8 0.32 -1.68 -4.22
N ILE A 9 0.94 -2.68 -4.80
CA ILE A 9 1.10 -4.02 -4.22
C ILE A 9 2.59 -4.34 -4.16
N PRO A 10 3.27 -4.07 -3.03
CA PRO A 10 4.61 -4.61 -2.80
C PRO A 10 4.53 -6.13 -2.68
N ALA A 11 5.38 -6.86 -3.42
CA ALA A 11 5.35 -8.32 -3.47
C ALA A 11 6.75 -8.92 -3.36
N PHE A 12 6.90 -9.97 -2.54
CA PHE A 12 8.10 -10.76 -2.43
C PHE A 12 7.76 -12.23 -2.21
N ASN A 13 7.98 -13.07 -3.24
CA ASN A 13 7.64 -14.50 -3.26
C ASN A 13 6.14 -14.76 -2.99
N GLU A 14 5.29 -14.14 -3.82
CA GLU A 14 3.82 -14.18 -3.71
C GLU A 14 3.18 -14.73 -5.00
N GLU A 15 3.84 -15.69 -5.71
CA GLU A 15 3.34 -16.21 -6.98
C GLU A 15 1.96 -16.84 -6.88
N ALA A 16 1.62 -17.41 -5.71
CA ALA A 16 0.35 -18.08 -5.48
C ALA A 16 -0.85 -17.13 -5.36
N THR A 17 -0.63 -15.87 -4.94
CA THR A 17 -1.68 -14.95 -4.50
C THR A 17 -1.75 -13.67 -5.32
N VAL A 18 -0.60 -13.15 -5.79
CA VAL A 18 -0.49 -11.83 -6.41
C VAL A 18 -1.42 -11.63 -7.61
N LYS A 19 -1.63 -12.66 -8.44
CA LYS A 19 -2.49 -12.57 -9.62
C LYS A 19 -3.95 -12.29 -9.24
N ASP A 20 -4.47 -13.00 -8.24
CA ASP A 20 -5.84 -12.84 -7.77
C ASP A 20 -6.05 -11.48 -7.09
N VAL A 21 -5.06 -11.04 -6.29
CA VAL A 21 -5.09 -9.72 -5.65
C VAL A 21 -5.11 -8.61 -6.69
N VAL A 22 -4.21 -8.67 -7.68
CA VAL A 22 -4.17 -7.71 -8.80
C VAL A 22 -5.51 -7.67 -9.53
N THR A 23 -6.06 -8.84 -9.87
CA THR A 23 -7.32 -8.93 -10.63
C THR A 23 -8.47 -8.24 -9.90
N LYS A 24 -8.60 -8.46 -8.59
CA LYS A 24 -9.62 -7.82 -7.77
C LYS A 24 -9.40 -6.32 -7.62
N CYS A 25 -8.15 -5.89 -7.41
CA CYS A 25 -7.82 -4.47 -7.26
C CYS A 25 -8.04 -3.68 -8.54
N ALA A 26 -7.82 -4.30 -9.71
CA ALA A 26 -7.96 -3.67 -11.03
C ALA A 26 -9.41 -3.29 -11.39
N GLU A 27 -10.40 -3.71 -10.60
CA GLU A 27 -11.78 -3.27 -10.72
C GLU A 27 -11.98 -1.84 -10.19
N TYR A 28 -11.07 -1.36 -9.33
CA TYR A 28 -11.21 -0.09 -8.59
C TYR A 28 -10.20 0.98 -8.96
N GLY A 29 -9.16 0.64 -9.72
CA GLY A 29 -8.13 1.59 -10.15
C GLY A 29 -7.00 0.91 -10.92
N ASP A 30 -6.01 1.72 -11.31
CA ASP A 30 -4.79 1.17 -11.90
C ASP A 30 -3.97 0.46 -10.82
N VAL A 31 -3.30 -0.64 -11.21
CA VAL A 31 -2.52 -1.45 -10.27
C VAL A 31 -1.04 -1.43 -10.63
N LEU A 32 -0.21 -1.13 -9.65
CA LEU A 32 1.24 -1.22 -9.71
C LEU A 32 1.72 -2.32 -8.74
N VAL A 33 2.35 -3.34 -9.27
CA VAL A 33 3.09 -4.33 -8.47
C VAL A 33 4.55 -3.91 -8.41
N VAL A 34 5.09 -3.74 -7.21
CA VAL A 34 6.53 -3.56 -7.01
C VAL A 34 7.10 -4.88 -6.48
N ASN A 35 7.69 -5.65 -7.38
CA ASN A 35 8.34 -6.91 -7.04
C ASN A 35 9.71 -6.67 -6.41
N ASP A 36 9.85 -7.00 -5.13
CA ASP A 36 11.05 -6.74 -4.34
C ASP A 36 12.10 -7.86 -4.47
N GLY A 37 12.39 -8.24 -5.73
CA GLY A 37 13.43 -9.23 -6.03
C GLY A 37 13.01 -10.66 -5.71
N SER A 38 11.76 -11.05 -5.99
CA SER A 38 11.29 -12.42 -5.84
C SER A 38 12.11 -13.40 -6.66
N THR A 39 12.24 -14.61 -6.15
CA THR A 39 12.94 -15.74 -6.79
C THR A 39 11.99 -16.79 -7.36
N ASP A 40 10.69 -16.64 -7.15
CA ASP A 40 9.61 -17.48 -7.66
C ASP A 40 8.91 -16.86 -8.89
N GLY A 41 7.74 -17.36 -9.24
CA GLY A 41 6.94 -16.89 -10.38
C GLY A 41 6.17 -15.58 -10.14
N THR A 42 6.42 -14.82 -9.06
CA THR A 42 5.67 -13.60 -8.71
C THR A 42 5.60 -12.60 -9.86
N THR A 43 6.74 -12.27 -10.50
CA THR A 43 6.76 -11.34 -11.64
C THR A 43 5.86 -11.79 -12.78
N LEU A 44 5.94 -13.07 -13.13
CA LEU A 44 5.13 -13.65 -14.22
C LEU A 44 3.64 -13.61 -13.87
N ALA A 45 3.29 -14.02 -12.66
CA ALA A 45 1.91 -14.03 -12.18
C ALA A 45 1.29 -12.62 -12.18
N ALA A 46 2.03 -11.61 -11.69
CA ALA A 46 1.61 -10.21 -11.71
C ALA A 46 1.44 -9.69 -13.15
N SER A 47 2.39 -9.98 -14.06
CA SER A 47 2.35 -9.52 -15.45
C SER A 47 1.22 -10.15 -16.27
N GLN A 48 0.72 -11.31 -15.87
CA GLN A 48 -0.45 -11.97 -16.49
C GLN A 48 -1.78 -11.36 -16.06
N ALA A 49 -1.77 -10.50 -15.03
CA ALA A 49 -2.92 -9.75 -14.59
C ALA A 49 -2.88 -8.30 -15.14
N ARG A 50 -3.94 -7.53 -14.91
CA ARG A 50 -4.01 -6.13 -15.35
C ARG A 50 -3.22 -5.23 -14.40
N SER A 51 -1.89 -5.26 -14.48
CA SER A 51 -1.01 -4.40 -13.67
C SER A 51 0.23 -3.94 -14.44
N THR A 52 0.79 -2.82 -13.99
CA THR A 52 2.19 -2.46 -14.27
C THR A 52 3.08 -3.17 -13.25
N VAL A 53 4.22 -3.70 -13.68
CA VAL A 53 5.18 -4.37 -12.77
C VAL A 53 6.52 -3.65 -12.82
N ILE A 54 7.03 -3.29 -11.64
CA ILE A 54 8.40 -2.78 -11.46
C ILE A 54 9.17 -3.82 -10.64
N ASN A 55 10.34 -4.23 -11.15
CA ASN A 55 11.19 -5.20 -10.47
C ASN A 55 12.39 -4.52 -9.82
N ASN A 56 12.59 -4.74 -8.52
CA ASN A 56 13.80 -4.35 -7.83
C ASN A 56 14.95 -5.32 -8.14
N ASN A 57 16.17 -4.80 -8.18
CA ASN A 57 17.36 -5.62 -8.26
C ASN A 57 17.68 -6.20 -6.87
N GLY A 58 17.08 -7.34 -6.54
CA GLY A 58 17.14 -8.00 -5.24
C GLY A 58 16.20 -7.39 -4.19
N ASN A 59 16.07 -8.07 -3.05
CA ASN A 59 15.23 -7.64 -1.94
C ASN A 59 15.82 -6.39 -1.27
N LYS A 60 15.05 -5.30 -1.26
CA LYS A 60 15.39 -3.99 -0.67
C LYS A 60 14.47 -3.63 0.50
N GLY A 61 13.44 -4.41 0.71
CA GLY A 61 12.45 -4.23 1.76
C GLY A 61 11.22 -3.43 1.35
N TYR A 62 10.18 -3.60 2.15
CA TYR A 62 8.85 -3.02 1.94
C TYR A 62 8.86 -1.51 1.72
N GLU A 63 9.59 -0.78 2.57
CA GLU A 63 9.66 0.69 2.51
C GLU A 63 10.33 1.19 1.23
N HIS A 64 11.32 0.48 0.72
CA HIS A 64 11.95 0.80 -0.56
C HIS A 64 10.95 0.63 -1.71
N SER A 65 10.17 -0.43 -1.69
CA SER A 65 9.10 -0.67 -2.68
C SER A 65 8.03 0.41 -2.64
N LEU A 66 7.65 0.89 -1.45
CA LEU A 66 6.73 2.01 -1.32
C LEU A 66 7.30 3.33 -1.85
N ASN A 67 8.60 3.59 -1.68
CA ASN A 67 9.26 4.76 -2.25
C ASN A 67 9.21 4.76 -3.78
N ILE A 68 9.50 3.63 -4.40
CA ILE A 68 9.39 3.47 -5.86
C ILE A 68 7.96 3.74 -6.32
N ALA A 69 7.00 3.15 -5.63
CA ALA A 69 5.59 3.33 -5.95
C ALA A 69 5.13 4.78 -5.80
N TYR A 70 5.59 5.49 -4.78
CA TYR A 70 5.30 6.91 -4.60
C TYR A 70 5.86 7.77 -5.74
N ILE A 71 7.13 7.55 -6.12
CA ILE A 71 7.75 8.25 -7.24
C ILE A 71 6.94 8.00 -8.51
N TYR A 72 6.62 6.75 -8.80
CA TYR A 72 5.79 6.36 -9.94
C TYR A 72 4.43 7.07 -9.92
N ALA A 73 3.75 7.09 -8.76
CA ALA A 73 2.44 7.71 -8.63
C ALA A 73 2.47 9.22 -8.90
N VAL A 74 3.50 9.91 -8.39
CA VAL A 74 3.68 11.36 -8.61
C VAL A 74 4.02 11.67 -10.08
N GLU A 75 4.94 10.92 -10.69
CA GLU A 75 5.37 11.12 -12.08
C GLU A 75 4.23 10.85 -13.08
N ASN A 76 3.30 9.95 -12.75
CA ASN A 76 2.14 9.62 -13.57
C ASN A 76 0.86 10.39 -13.18
N ASN A 77 0.98 11.42 -12.31
CA ASN A 77 -0.11 12.33 -11.92
C ASN A 77 -1.32 11.63 -11.29
N TYR A 78 -1.11 10.62 -10.46
CA TYR A 78 -2.18 10.05 -9.65
C TYR A 78 -2.58 11.01 -8.52
N ASP A 79 -3.87 11.03 -8.19
CA ASP A 79 -4.40 11.82 -7.07
C ASP A 79 -4.27 11.09 -5.74
N VAL A 80 -4.43 9.76 -5.78
CA VAL A 80 -4.43 8.87 -4.60
C VAL A 80 -3.54 7.66 -4.86
N MET A 81 -2.75 7.31 -3.86
CA MET A 81 -2.03 6.03 -3.79
C MET A 81 -2.60 5.19 -2.65
N ILE A 82 -2.95 3.93 -2.91
CA ILE A 82 -3.47 2.99 -1.91
C ILE A 82 -2.55 1.79 -1.86
N THR A 83 -2.00 1.47 -0.68
CA THR A 83 -1.21 0.25 -0.49
C THR A 83 -2.11 -0.95 -0.21
N MET A 84 -1.72 -2.12 -0.70
CA MET A 84 -2.41 -3.39 -0.51
C MET A 84 -1.38 -4.50 -0.38
N ASP A 85 -1.59 -5.43 0.57
CA ASP A 85 -0.71 -6.60 0.71
C ASP A 85 -0.98 -7.62 -0.40
N ALA A 86 0.08 -8.32 -0.84
CA ALA A 86 0.01 -9.29 -1.94
C ALA A 86 -0.55 -10.66 -1.52
N ASP A 87 -0.71 -10.92 -0.21
CA ASP A 87 -1.11 -12.22 0.38
C ASP A 87 -2.62 -12.53 0.32
N GLY A 88 -3.42 -11.59 -0.16
CA GLY A 88 -4.87 -11.75 -0.32
C GLY A 88 -5.68 -11.70 0.98
N GLN A 89 -5.09 -11.32 2.12
CA GLN A 89 -5.80 -11.24 3.39
C GLN A 89 -6.67 -9.98 3.53
N LEU A 90 -6.44 -8.97 2.71
CA LEU A 90 -7.19 -7.71 2.72
C LEU A 90 -8.25 -7.71 1.60
N PRO A 91 -9.49 -7.29 1.90
CA PRO A 91 -10.57 -7.27 0.90
C PRO A 91 -10.41 -6.08 -0.05
N ALA A 92 -10.29 -6.33 -1.36
CA ALA A 92 -10.22 -5.29 -2.38
C ALA A 92 -11.51 -4.44 -2.44
N GLU A 93 -12.64 -5.01 -2.05
CA GLU A 93 -13.96 -4.37 -1.96
C GLU A 93 -13.97 -3.17 -0.98
N ALA A 94 -12.97 -3.07 -0.12
CA ALA A 94 -12.80 -1.91 0.77
C ALA A 94 -12.21 -0.68 0.04
N LEU A 95 -11.54 -0.85 -1.11
CA LEU A 95 -10.89 0.24 -1.84
C LEU A 95 -11.79 1.46 -2.12
N PRO A 96 -13.07 1.30 -2.55
CA PRO A 96 -13.98 2.43 -2.73
C PRO A 96 -14.21 3.27 -1.46
N ILE A 97 -14.19 2.63 -0.28
CA ILE A 97 -14.36 3.34 1.01
C ILE A 97 -13.16 4.25 1.27
N PHE A 98 -11.93 3.76 0.96
CA PHE A 98 -10.70 4.54 1.12
C PHE A 98 -10.65 5.72 0.15
N ILE A 99 -11.00 5.49 -1.12
CA ILE A 99 -11.09 6.53 -2.15
C ILE A 99 -12.09 7.61 -1.71
N LYS A 100 -13.27 7.21 -1.26
CA LYS A 100 -14.30 8.12 -0.79
C LYS A 100 -13.85 8.96 0.41
N ALA A 101 -13.18 8.37 1.39
CA ALA A 101 -12.66 9.10 2.54
C ALA A 101 -11.61 10.16 2.15
N ILE A 102 -10.77 9.88 1.15
CA ILE A 102 -9.84 10.88 0.59
C ILE A 102 -10.61 11.98 -0.16
N GLU A 103 -11.66 11.64 -0.94
CA GLU A 103 -12.53 12.63 -1.59
C GLU A 103 -13.21 13.56 -0.58
N ASP A 104 -13.59 13.03 0.56
CA ASP A 104 -14.23 13.78 1.66
C ASP A 104 -13.22 14.64 2.45
N GLY A 105 -11.95 14.67 2.03
CA GLY A 105 -10.94 15.60 2.54
C GLY A 105 -9.89 14.98 3.48
N SER A 106 -9.90 13.66 3.70
CA SER A 106 -8.84 13.01 4.47
C SER A 106 -7.51 13.03 3.69
N SER A 107 -6.40 13.34 4.37
CA SER A 107 -5.06 13.27 3.77
C SER A 107 -4.47 11.86 3.82
N LEU A 108 -4.86 11.08 4.84
CA LEU A 108 -4.44 9.71 5.07
C LEU A 108 -5.62 8.91 5.63
N VAL A 109 -5.82 7.71 5.10
CA VAL A 109 -6.80 6.73 5.59
C VAL A 109 -6.07 5.42 5.88
N ILE A 110 -6.30 4.84 7.05
CA ILE A 110 -5.65 3.60 7.48
C ILE A 110 -6.72 2.56 7.78
N GLY A 111 -6.55 1.37 7.21
CA GLY A 111 -7.41 0.23 7.48
C GLY A 111 -7.28 -0.24 8.93
N ASN A 112 -8.35 -0.82 9.46
CA ASN A 112 -8.34 -1.50 10.74
C ASN A 112 -8.79 -2.95 10.52
N ARG A 113 -7.87 -3.91 10.72
CA ARG A 113 -8.17 -5.32 10.57
C ARG A 113 -9.00 -5.80 11.76
N THR A 114 -10.15 -6.40 11.47
CA THR A 114 -11.02 -7.02 12.50
C THR A 114 -10.48 -8.36 13.00
N ASN A 115 -9.60 -9.02 12.23
CA ASN A 115 -8.96 -10.29 12.59
C ASN A 115 -7.62 -10.06 13.31
N LYS A 116 -7.35 -10.88 14.31
CA LYS A 116 -6.30 -10.74 15.34
C LYS A 116 -4.90 -10.51 14.72
N PRO A 117 -4.23 -9.40 15.03
CA PRO A 117 -2.84 -9.19 14.64
C PRO A 117 -1.91 -10.23 15.28
N ARG A 118 -0.73 -10.44 14.68
CA ARG A 118 0.34 -11.28 15.24
C ARG A 118 0.74 -10.77 16.64
N ILE A 119 1.27 -11.64 17.51
CA ILE A 119 1.57 -11.29 18.90
C ILE A 119 2.50 -10.08 19.03
N CYS A 120 3.52 -9.97 18.18
CA CYS A 120 4.43 -8.80 18.12
C CYS A 120 3.71 -7.51 17.71
N GLU A 121 2.75 -7.58 16.80
CA GLU A 121 1.94 -6.43 16.36
C GLU A 121 1.02 -5.93 17.50
N LYS A 122 0.51 -6.84 18.35
CA LYS A 122 -0.29 -6.47 19.54
C LYS A 122 0.51 -5.66 20.55
N ILE A 123 1.76 -6.06 20.81
CA ILE A 123 2.63 -5.37 21.76
C ILE A 123 2.94 -3.97 21.25
N PHE A 124 3.26 -3.84 19.98
CA PHE A 124 3.57 -2.53 19.39
C PHE A 124 2.33 -1.64 19.25
N ALA A 125 1.18 -2.20 18.84
CA ALA A 125 -0.10 -1.49 18.80
C ALA A 125 -0.50 -0.97 20.19
N PHE A 126 -0.23 -1.73 21.26
CA PHE A 126 -0.45 -1.29 22.64
C PHE A 126 0.46 -0.11 23.02
N ILE A 127 1.72 -0.12 22.58
CA ILE A 127 2.66 0.99 22.83
C ILE A 127 2.26 2.22 22.01
N SER A 128 1.96 2.06 20.71
CA SER A 128 1.57 3.17 19.84
C SER A 128 0.21 3.77 20.19
N SER A 129 -0.75 3.00 20.70
CA SER A 129 -2.06 3.49 21.13
C SER A 129 -1.99 4.47 22.33
N LYS A 130 -0.89 4.47 23.07
CA LYS A 130 -0.63 5.46 24.13
C LYS A 130 -0.19 6.82 23.58
N PHE A 131 0.28 6.88 22.32
CA PHE A 131 0.83 8.08 21.70
C PHE A 131 0.00 8.59 20.51
N SER A 132 -0.90 7.77 19.97
CA SER A 132 -1.78 8.14 18.86
C SER A 132 -3.15 7.46 18.98
N SER A 133 -4.18 8.07 18.39
CA SER A 133 -5.53 7.48 18.31
C SER A 133 -5.67 6.33 17.30
N LEU A 134 -4.58 5.89 16.68
CA LEU A 134 -4.56 4.86 15.64
C LEU A 134 -4.73 3.47 16.22
N LYS A 135 -5.72 2.73 15.71
CA LYS A 135 -6.06 1.38 16.18
C LYS A 135 -5.18 0.28 15.57
N ASP A 136 -4.74 0.44 14.30
CA ASP A 136 -3.91 -0.54 13.58
C ASP A 136 -2.93 0.16 12.61
N PRO A 137 -1.83 0.74 13.11
CA PRO A 137 -0.84 1.44 12.27
C PRO A 137 -0.11 0.49 11.29
N TYR A 138 -0.20 -0.83 11.52
CA TYR A 138 0.44 -1.88 10.70
C TYR A 138 -0.49 -2.50 9.65
N CYS A 139 -1.72 -2.02 9.50
CA CYS A 139 -2.56 -2.47 8.40
C CYS A 139 -1.86 -2.18 7.07
N GLY A 140 -1.75 -3.18 6.20
CA GLY A 140 -1.15 -3.03 4.87
C GLY A 140 -1.98 -2.15 3.95
N MET A 141 -3.29 -1.98 4.21
CA MET A 141 -4.15 -1.09 3.44
C MET A 141 -4.14 0.32 4.01
N LYS A 142 -3.53 1.26 3.26
CA LYS A 142 -3.49 2.69 3.57
C LYS A 142 -3.70 3.50 2.29
N ALA A 143 -4.52 4.55 2.36
CA ALA A 143 -4.69 5.48 1.25
C ALA A 143 -4.07 6.83 1.58
N TYR A 144 -3.37 7.39 0.60
CA TYR A 144 -2.63 8.64 0.69
C TYR A 144 -3.15 9.62 -0.35
N CYS A 145 -3.56 10.82 0.07
CA CYS A 145 -3.82 11.94 -0.83
C CYS A 145 -2.50 12.55 -1.30
N LEU A 146 -2.10 12.30 -2.55
CA LEU A 146 -0.78 12.73 -3.05
C LEU A 146 -0.66 14.26 -3.16
N LYS A 147 -1.77 14.99 -3.30
CA LYS A 147 -1.79 16.46 -3.30
C LYS A 147 -1.46 17.07 -1.93
N SER A 148 -1.84 16.37 -0.85
CA SER A 148 -1.58 16.82 0.53
C SER A 148 -0.18 16.43 1.00
N LEU A 149 0.44 15.42 0.41
CA LEU A 149 1.75 14.92 0.76
C LEU A 149 2.84 15.70 0.03
N LYS A 150 3.61 16.50 0.75
CA LYS A 150 4.79 17.16 0.18
C LYS A 150 5.87 16.12 -0.09
N ARG A 151 6.57 16.25 -1.23
CA ARG A 151 7.70 15.38 -1.62
C ARG A 151 8.78 15.26 -0.53
N THR A 152 8.97 16.32 0.27
CA THR A 152 9.90 16.35 1.41
C THR A 152 9.48 15.45 2.58
N THR A 153 8.20 15.13 2.71
CA THR A 153 7.69 14.27 3.78
C THR A 153 8.07 12.82 3.51
N PHE A 154 7.95 12.36 2.26
CA PHE A 154 8.32 10.99 1.87
C PHE A 154 9.82 10.70 1.98
N SER A 155 10.70 11.67 1.67
CA SER A 155 12.16 11.46 1.74
C SER A 155 12.73 11.55 3.16
N ARG A 156 11.95 12.06 4.12
CA ARG A 156 12.42 12.34 5.50
C ARG A 156 12.30 11.13 6.42
N TYR A 157 11.44 10.18 6.09
CA TYR A 157 11.16 9.03 6.93
C TYR A 157 11.70 7.75 6.32
N ASN A 158 12.52 7.01 7.08
CA ASN A 158 13.00 5.68 6.71
C ASN A 158 11.87 4.62 6.75
N SER A 159 10.66 5.00 7.14
CA SER A 159 9.48 4.13 7.28
C SER A 159 8.22 4.90 6.90
N ILE A 160 7.96 5.01 5.60
CA ILE A 160 6.84 5.76 5.04
C ILE A 160 5.50 5.18 5.49
N GLY A 161 5.40 3.86 5.52
CA GLY A 161 4.17 3.16 5.85
C GLY A 161 3.70 3.38 7.29
N THR A 162 4.61 3.60 8.23
CA THR A 162 4.29 3.70 9.66
C THR A 162 4.53 5.10 10.21
N SER A 163 5.61 5.77 9.80
CA SER A 163 5.97 7.08 10.35
C SER A 163 5.00 8.18 9.94
N LEU A 164 4.48 8.15 8.70
CA LEU A 164 3.47 9.10 8.23
C LEU A 164 2.11 8.95 8.96
N ALA A 165 1.88 7.79 9.55
CA ALA A 165 0.67 7.50 10.30
C ALA A 165 0.74 7.96 11.76
N LEU A 166 1.94 8.34 12.24
CA LEU A 166 2.18 8.75 13.62
C LEU A 166 2.36 10.26 13.79
N ASP A 167 2.54 11.02 12.69
CA ASP A 167 2.53 12.49 12.62
C ASP A 167 1.12 13.03 12.36
#